data_c20c1e1a8a81b1a4a48e98dfbb6e6fed
#
_entry.id   c20c1e1a8a81b1a4a48e98dfbb6e6fed
#
_cell.length_a   1.000
_cell.length_b   1.000
_cell.length_c   1.000
_cell.angle_alpha   90.00
_cell.angle_beta   90.00
_cell.angle_gamma   90.00
#
_symmetry.space_group_name_H-M   'P 1'
#
loop_
_entity.id
_entity.type
_entity.pdbx_description
1 polymer ?
#
loop_
_entity_poly.entity_id
_entity_poly.type
_entity_poly.pdbx_seq_one_letter_code
_entity_poly.pdbx_strand_id
1 'polypeptide(L)'
;MRDIELVYKGEIHRIPNNWEGMTEQQFVSLVTDLLAMAAGKLSAGEVRINHLCRIMKWQKRRFRTEEQVANLIAISEQLTFLFLIQYPDNNEVLENVSKETYELCRRVDPFRLNIPIARVLRRLEYQYVVDLCFCAQLIPTISINNRTYHAYKIQKDYGTLTCSLTALQYIEARSLIEQGEKSLPLIAAILYYPEKEYSSEHAHALAKEFEVLPLEMLTAISFNFQAFNSYLFSKTAFSLLTKFKLKPEHPITTDASDALYDLSKDGLGDSRQIEQMNLLTYLKVLRKKTIDAVRDMKGFGWDKVKISNEVGLPVSIINEIVDG
;
A
#
# COMPACT_ATOMS: atom_id res chain seq x y z
N MET A 1 9.20 -3.87 -11.60
CA MET A 1 10.67 -4.12 -11.62
C MET A 1 10.91 -5.40 -12.38
N ARG A 2 12.14 -5.64 -12.86
CA ARG A 2 12.47 -6.91 -13.54
C ARG A 2 12.91 -7.93 -12.50
N ASP A 3 12.59 -9.20 -12.74
CA ASP A 3 13.10 -10.29 -11.93
C ASP A 3 14.63 -10.33 -11.97
N ILE A 4 15.23 -10.83 -10.91
CA ILE A 4 16.68 -11.00 -10.81
C ILE A 4 17.02 -12.38 -11.37
N GLU A 5 17.92 -12.44 -12.37
CA GLU A 5 18.44 -13.70 -12.87
C GLU A 5 19.78 -14.01 -12.20
N LEU A 6 19.85 -15.13 -11.51
CA LEU A 6 21.04 -15.58 -10.81
C LEU A 6 21.48 -16.93 -11.37
N VAL A 7 22.72 -17.02 -11.83
CA VAL A 7 23.34 -18.32 -12.17
C VAL A 7 23.98 -18.90 -10.90
N TYR A 8 23.45 -20.01 -10.42
CA TYR A 8 23.98 -20.72 -9.26
C TYR A 8 24.12 -22.22 -9.57
N LYS A 9 25.33 -22.76 -9.40
CA LYS A 9 25.66 -24.15 -9.73
C LYS A 9 25.31 -24.58 -11.16
N GLY A 10 25.43 -23.66 -12.12
CA GLY A 10 25.13 -23.91 -13.54
C GLY A 10 23.64 -23.83 -13.91
N GLU A 11 22.77 -23.56 -12.96
CA GLU A 11 21.33 -23.35 -13.17
C GLU A 11 20.96 -21.87 -13.08
N ILE A 12 20.00 -21.44 -13.92
CA ILE A 12 19.45 -20.09 -13.90
C ILE A 12 18.26 -20.07 -12.94
N HIS A 13 18.38 -19.28 -11.87
CA HIS A 13 17.30 -19.04 -10.93
C HIS A 13 16.71 -17.66 -11.19
N ARG A 14 15.38 -17.57 -11.29
CA ARG A 14 14.64 -16.31 -11.37
C ARG A 14 14.08 -15.96 -10.00
N ILE A 15 14.48 -14.82 -9.46
CA ILE A 15 14.07 -14.32 -8.16
C ILE A 15 13.10 -13.16 -8.41
N PRO A 16 11.83 -13.28 -8.00
CA PRO A 16 10.86 -12.19 -8.14
C PRO A 16 11.35 -10.93 -7.42
N ASN A 17 11.38 -9.79 -8.15
CA ASN A 17 11.69 -8.48 -7.60
C ASN A 17 10.41 -7.62 -7.55
N ASN A 18 9.35 -8.20 -7.03
CA ASN A 18 8.04 -7.59 -6.84
C ASN A 18 7.24 -8.36 -5.78
N TRP A 19 6.23 -7.73 -5.19
CA TRP A 19 5.37 -8.32 -4.18
C TRP A 19 4.50 -9.45 -4.75
N GLU A 20 3.94 -9.26 -5.93
CA GLU A 20 2.98 -10.17 -6.56
C GLU A 20 3.59 -11.54 -6.94
N GLY A 21 4.92 -11.61 -7.02
CA GLY A 21 5.64 -12.87 -7.29
C GLY A 21 5.85 -13.77 -6.08
N MET A 22 5.40 -13.37 -4.88
CA MET A 22 5.55 -14.16 -3.67
C MET A 22 4.46 -15.22 -3.49
N THR A 23 4.84 -16.33 -2.84
CA THR A 23 3.86 -17.24 -2.25
C THR A 23 3.34 -16.67 -0.92
N GLU A 24 2.17 -17.14 -0.46
CA GLU A 24 1.61 -16.80 0.84
C GLU A 24 2.63 -17.00 1.97
N GLN A 25 3.28 -18.16 2.02
CA GLN A 25 4.28 -18.49 3.05
C GLN A 25 5.47 -17.52 3.02
N GLN A 26 5.92 -17.11 1.84
CA GLN A 26 7.00 -16.13 1.70
C GLN A 26 6.57 -14.76 2.22
N PHE A 27 5.33 -14.36 1.92
CA PHE A 27 4.79 -13.09 2.36
C PHE A 27 4.63 -13.03 3.88
N VAL A 28 3.97 -14.01 4.50
CA VAL A 28 3.82 -14.09 5.96
C VAL A 28 5.17 -14.11 6.66
N SER A 29 6.12 -14.91 6.17
CA SER A 29 7.48 -14.95 6.73
C SER A 29 8.22 -13.63 6.57
N LEU A 30 8.00 -12.89 5.48
CA LEU A 30 8.56 -11.55 5.30
C LEU A 30 7.95 -10.56 6.29
N VAL A 31 6.64 -10.62 6.51
CA VAL A 31 5.97 -9.77 7.51
C VAL A 31 6.54 -10.03 8.91
N THR A 32 6.81 -11.28 9.27
CA THR A 32 7.52 -11.61 10.53
C THR A 32 8.87 -10.91 10.65
N ASP A 33 9.67 -10.90 9.56
CA ASP A 33 10.95 -10.18 9.55
C ASP A 33 10.75 -8.65 9.62
N LEU A 34 9.73 -8.10 8.97
CA LEU A 34 9.42 -6.67 9.04
C LEU A 34 8.99 -6.24 10.45
N LEU A 35 8.21 -7.06 11.15
CA LEU A 35 7.89 -6.85 12.57
C LEU A 35 9.15 -6.89 13.45
N ALA A 36 10.06 -7.84 13.19
CA ALA A 36 11.33 -7.90 13.89
C ALA A 36 12.24 -6.68 13.60
N MET A 37 12.18 -6.16 12.36
CA MET A 37 12.87 -4.92 11.99
C MET A 37 12.26 -3.71 12.70
N ALA A 38 10.95 -3.59 12.75
CA ALA A 38 10.27 -2.53 13.49
C ALA A 38 10.60 -2.56 15.00
N ALA A 39 10.81 -3.75 15.56
CA ALA A 39 11.28 -3.95 16.94
C ALA A 39 12.81 -3.75 17.13
N GLY A 40 13.54 -3.31 16.09
CA GLY A 40 14.99 -3.10 16.15
C GLY A 40 15.84 -4.37 16.20
N LYS A 41 15.24 -5.56 15.96
CA LYS A 41 15.94 -6.85 16.02
C LYS A 41 16.61 -7.24 14.70
N LEU A 42 16.16 -6.69 13.59
CA LEU A 42 16.71 -6.89 12.25
C LEU A 42 16.94 -5.56 11.54
N SER A 43 17.97 -5.49 10.73
CA SER A 43 18.19 -4.41 9.77
C SER A 43 17.47 -4.69 8.44
N ALA A 44 17.28 -3.67 7.61
CA ALA A 44 16.71 -3.82 6.27
C ALA A 44 17.55 -4.77 5.39
N GLY A 45 18.90 -4.78 5.56
CA GLY A 45 19.79 -5.71 4.89
C GLY A 45 19.52 -7.17 5.29
N GLU A 46 19.34 -7.42 6.59
CA GLU A 46 19.06 -8.78 7.11
C GLU A 46 17.68 -9.28 6.65
N VAL A 47 16.67 -8.39 6.56
CA VAL A 47 15.36 -8.74 5.98
C VAL A 47 15.50 -9.18 4.53
N ARG A 48 16.26 -8.43 3.71
CA ARG A 48 16.53 -8.81 2.30
C ARG A 48 17.25 -10.15 2.20
N ILE A 49 18.29 -10.38 3.02
CA ILE A 49 19.03 -11.64 3.06
C ILE A 49 18.13 -12.80 3.48
N ASN A 50 17.27 -12.61 4.50
CA ASN A 50 16.33 -13.63 4.93
C ASN A 50 15.38 -14.01 3.80
N HIS A 51 14.81 -13.01 3.14
CA HIS A 51 13.87 -13.22 2.04
C HIS A 51 14.54 -13.96 0.87
N LEU A 52 15.74 -13.52 0.45
CA LEU A 52 16.53 -14.20 -0.59
C LEU A 52 16.81 -15.67 -0.23
N CYS A 53 17.27 -15.91 1.00
CA CYS A 53 17.57 -17.27 1.47
C CYS A 53 16.32 -18.17 1.45
N ARG A 54 15.12 -17.64 1.75
CA ARG A 54 13.86 -18.41 1.66
C ARG A 54 13.51 -18.77 0.23
N ILE A 55 13.60 -17.82 -0.71
CA ILE A 55 13.34 -18.05 -2.12
C ILE A 55 14.27 -19.13 -2.65
N MET A 56 15.56 -19.01 -2.38
CA MET A 56 16.60 -19.91 -2.86
C MET A 56 16.72 -21.21 -2.03
N LYS A 57 15.94 -21.37 -0.95
CA LYS A 57 16.05 -22.46 0.03
C LYS A 57 17.47 -22.62 0.58
N TRP A 58 18.18 -21.50 0.70
CA TRP A 58 19.52 -21.47 1.26
C TRP A 58 19.50 -21.41 2.78
N GLN A 59 20.51 -22.05 3.41
CA GLN A 59 20.75 -21.94 4.85
C GLN A 59 21.88 -20.93 5.09
N LYS A 60 21.62 -19.84 5.81
CA LYS A 60 22.61 -18.79 6.11
C LYS A 60 23.94 -19.33 6.65
N ARG A 61 23.90 -20.36 7.51
CA ARG A 61 25.09 -21.02 8.09
C ARG A 61 26.04 -21.63 7.05
N ARG A 62 25.65 -21.74 5.77
CA ARG A 62 26.50 -22.25 4.68
C ARG A 62 27.45 -21.18 4.13
N PHE A 63 27.13 -19.90 4.34
CA PHE A 63 27.97 -18.80 3.90
C PHE A 63 28.97 -18.46 5.00
N ARG A 64 30.22 -18.95 4.85
CA ARG A 64 31.25 -18.90 5.90
C ARG A 64 32.44 -18.04 5.55
N THR A 65 32.73 -17.85 4.26
CA THR A 65 33.83 -16.99 3.82
C THR A 65 33.35 -15.56 3.62
N GLU A 66 34.23 -14.60 3.80
CA GLU A 66 33.91 -13.18 3.55
C GLU A 66 33.38 -12.94 2.14
N GLU A 67 33.96 -13.60 1.14
CA GLU A 67 33.53 -13.53 -0.24
C GLU A 67 32.08 -14.05 -0.42
N GLN A 68 31.76 -15.19 0.19
CA GLN A 68 30.39 -15.74 0.14
C GLN A 68 29.38 -14.80 0.79
N VAL A 69 29.73 -14.20 1.91
CA VAL A 69 28.88 -13.23 2.61
C VAL A 69 28.73 -11.96 1.78
N ALA A 70 29.81 -11.44 1.20
CA ALA A 70 29.77 -10.27 0.34
C ALA A 70 28.89 -10.50 -0.91
N ASN A 71 28.99 -11.67 -1.53
CA ASN A 71 28.15 -12.05 -2.66
C ASN A 71 26.68 -12.16 -2.26
N LEU A 72 26.38 -12.76 -1.10
CA LEU A 72 25.02 -12.86 -0.58
C LEU A 72 24.39 -11.48 -0.35
N ILE A 73 25.16 -10.57 0.25
CA ILE A 73 24.72 -9.17 0.45
C ILE A 73 24.47 -8.50 -0.91
N ALA A 74 25.41 -8.58 -1.84
CA ALA A 74 25.30 -7.95 -3.15
C ALA A 74 24.08 -8.45 -3.95
N ILE A 75 23.72 -9.73 -3.86
CA ILE A 75 22.51 -10.28 -4.48
C ILE A 75 21.27 -9.77 -3.74
N SER A 76 21.28 -9.78 -2.41
CA SER A 76 20.11 -9.35 -1.62
C SER A 76 19.79 -7.86 -1.81
N GLU A 77 20.80 -7.02 -2.05
CA GLU A 77 20.62 -5.60 -2.34
C GLU A 77 19.90 -5.32 -3.66
N GLN A 78 19.87 -6.28 -4.59
CA GLN A 78 19.10 -6.20 -5.83
C GLN A 78 17.58 -6.35 -5.59
N LEU A 79 17.14 -6.82 -4.42
CA LEU A 79 15.74 -6.84 -4.00
C LEU A 79 15.29 -5.42 -3.63
N THR A 80 15.08 -4.60 -4.64
CA THR A 80 14.81 -3.16 -4.49
C THR A 80 13.34 -2.84 -4.26
N PHE A 81 12.43 -3.81 -4.37
CA PHE A 81 11.00 -3.61 -4.21
C PHE A 81 10.54 -3.52 -2.74
N LEU A 82 11.33 -4.07 -1.80
CA LEU A 82 10.94 -4.17 -0.40
C LEU A 82 10.94 -2.82 0.32
N PHE A 83 11.91 -1.96 -0.01
CA PHE A 83 12.11 -0.72 0.72
C PHE A 83 12.29 0.47 -0.21
N LEU A 84 11.79 1.60 0.27
CA LEU A 84 12.13 2.93 -0.23
C LEU A 84 13.15 3.57 0.72
N ILE A 85 14.04 4.35 0.17
CA ILE A 85 14.95 5.21 0.92
C ILE A 85 14.31 6.59 1.05
N GLN A 86 14.21 7.08 2.27
CA GLN A 86 13.74 8.42 2.58
C GLN A 86 14.87 9.24 3.20
N TYR A 87 14.89 10.53 2.87
CA TYR A 87 15.83 11.53 3.39
C TYR A 87 15.00 12.56 4.19
N PRO A 88 14.64 12.31 5.47
CA PRO A 88 13.61 13.06 6.19
C PRO A 88 13.81 14.58 6.18
N ASP A 89 15.05 15.03 6.37
CA ASP A 89 15.37 16.46 6.50
C ASP A 89 15.89 17.10 5.20
N ASN A 90 15.91 16.34 4.08
CA ASN A 90 16.57 16.76 2.83
C ASN A 90 15.83 16.29 1.58
N ASN A 91 14.50 16.20 1.62
CA ASN A 91 13.69 15.75 0.47
C ASN A 91 13.87 16.64 -0.78
N GLU A 92 14.17 17.94 -0.59
CA GLU A 92 14.37 18.93 -1.66
C GLU A 92 15.53 18.54 -2.60
N VAL A 93 16.51 17.78 -2.13
CA VAL A 93 17.66 17.34 -2.93
C VAL A 93 17.25 16.52 -4.15
N LEU A 94 16.09 15.85 -4.09
CA LEU A 94 15.57 15.03 -5.18
C LEU A 94 14.49 15.71 -6.02
N GLU A 95 14.08 16.96 -5.72
CA GLU A 95 12.99 17.64 -6.43
C GLU A 95 13.34 17.99 -7.88
N ASN A 96 14.61 18.24 -8.17
CA ASN A 96 15.07 18.71 -9.47
C ASN A 96 15.75 17.63 -10.33
N VAL A 97 15.59 16.35 -9.98
CA VAL A 97 16.15 15.25 -10.78
C VAL A 97 15.09 14.65 -11.71
N SER A 98 15.55 13.94 -12.77
CA SER A 98 14.61 13.21 -13.62
C SER A 98 13.84 12.15 -12.83
N LYS A 99 12.63 11.81 -13.30
CA LYS A 99 11.79 10.79 -12.67
C LYS A 99 12.52 9.47 -12.51
N GLU A 100 13.32 9.07 -13.48
CA GLU A 100 14.11 7.84 -13.45
C GLU A 100 15.20 7.90 -12.37
N THR A 101 15.92 9.03 -12.28
CA THR A 101 16.92 9.26 -11.25
C THR A 101 16.29 9.28 -9.86
N TYR A 102 15.12 9.92 -9.73
CA TYR A 102 14.36 9.94 -8.47
C TYR A 102 14.00 8.53 -8.00
N GLU A 103 13.40 7.72 -8.86
CA GLU A 103 13.03 6.33 -8.54
C GLU A 103 14.27 5.49 -8.20
N LEU A 104 15.38 5.68 -8.92
CA LEU A 104 16.63 4.98 -8.65
C LEU A 104 17.20 5.35 -7.26
N CYS A 105 17.27 6.66 -6.94
CA CYS A 105 17.78 7.16 -5.65
C CYS A 105 16.93 6.71 -4.46
N ARG A 106 15.65 6.47 -4.67
CA ARG A 106 14.75 5.99 -3.63
C ARG A 106 14.78 4.49 -3.39
N ARG A 107 15.45 3.72 -4.25
CA ARG A 107 15.42 2.24 -4.17
C ARG A 107 16.78 1.61 -3.97
N VAL A 108 17.82 2.27 -4.43
CA VAL A 108 19.20 1.76 -4.40
C VAL A 108 20.00 2.53 -3.36
N ASP A 109 20.73 1.81 -2.51
CA ASP A 109 21.61 2.40 -1.50
C ASP A 109 22.54 3.44 -2.14
N PRO A 110 22.68 4.66 -1.56
CA PRO A 110 23.52 5.73 -2.10
C PRO A 110 24.98 5.31 -2.35
N PHE A 111 25.50 4.38 -1.54
CA PHE A 111 26.87 3.87 -1.70
C PHE A 111 27.03 2.94 -2.91
N ARG A 112 25.93 2.40 -3.43
CA ARG A 112 25.90 1.56 -4.64
C ARG A 112 25.57 2.34 -5.91
N LEU A 113 25.13 3.59 -5.79
CA LEU A 113 24.82 4.44 -6.94
C LEU A 113 26.10 5.01 -7.58
N ASN A 114 26.20 4.86 -8.90
CA ASN A 114 27.27 5.47 -9.70
C ASN A 114 26.73 6.62 -10.55
N ILE A 115 26.13 7.63 -9.91
CA ILE A 115 25.59 8.83 -10.53
C ILE A 115 26.03 10.07 -9.73
N PRO A 116 26.11 11.26 -10.35
CA PRO A 116 26.66 12.47 -9.71
C PRO A 116 26.00 12.81 -8.37
N ILE A 117 24.67 12.74 -8.29
CA ILE A 117 23.91 13.09 -7.07
C ILE A 117 24.23 12.16 -5.89
N ALA A 118 24.69 10.92 -6.15
CA ALA A 118 25.04 9.98 -5.09
C ALA A 118 26.08 10.52 -4.10
N ARG A 119 26.98 11.42 -4.56
CA ARG A 119 27.97 12.07 -3.67
C ARG A 119 27.31 12.94 -2.60
N VAL A 120 26.19 13.57 -2.92
CA VAL A 120 25.41 14.37 -1.99
C VAL A 120 24.64 13.43 -1.05
N LEU A 121 23.91 12.46 -1.62
CA LEU A 121 23.07 11.53 -0.88
C LEU A 121 23.84 10.73 0.19
N ARG A 122 25.09 10.35 -0.09
CA ARG A 122 25.98 9.64 0.87
C ARG A 122 26.31 10.45 2.13
N ARG A 123 26.09 11.76 2.12
CA ARG A 123 26.35 12.66 3.26
C ARG A 123 25.10 12.96 4.07
N LEU A 124 23.93 12.53 3.57
CA LEU A 124 22.66 12.76 4.22
C LEU A 124 22.28 11.57 5.08
N GLU A 125 21.57 11.83 6.15
CA GLU A 125 20.89 10.78 6.90
C GLU A 125 19.73 10.25 6.08
N TYR A 126 19.57 8.93 6.07
CA TYR A 126 18.49 8.27 5.38
C TYR A 126 17.99 7.05 6.14
N GLN A 127 16.76 6.67 5.87
CA GLN A 127 16.14 5.50 6.45
C GLN A 127 15.45 4.64 5.39
N TYR A 128 15.40 3.35 5.65
CA TYR A 128 14.62 2.40 4.86
C TYR A 128 13.18 2.33 5.36
N VAL A 129 12.22 2.58 4.47
CA VAL A 129 10.80 2.47 4.74
C VAL A 129 10.22 1.38 3.85
N VAL A 130 9.34 0.54 4.39
CA VAL A 130 8.72 -0.55 3.62
C VAL A 130 7.84 0.02 2.51
N ASP A 131 8.05 -0.45 1.26
CA ASP A 131 7.24 -0.06 0.10
C ASP A 131 6.02 -0.97 -0.04
N LEU A 132 5.04 -0.80 0.83
CA LEU A 132 3.77 -1.52 0.75
C LEU A 132 2.86 -0.90 -0.31
N CYS A 133 3.12 -1.22 -1.60
CA CYS A 133 2.33 -0.71 -2.71
C CYS A 133 2.22 -1.78 -3.81
N PHE A 134 1.21 -2.64 -3.73
CA PHE A 134 0.97 -3.68 -4.74
C PHE A 134 -0.52 -4.02 -4.85
N CYS A 135 -0.89 -4.70 -5.96
CA CYS A 135 -2.27 -4.99 -6.33
C CYS A 135 -2.45 -6.51 -6.54
N ALA A 136 -2.33 -7.25 -5.45
CA ALA A 136 -2.59 -8.69 -5.44
C ALA A 136 -3.15 -9.12 -4.08
N GLN A 137 -3.91 -10.20 -4.07
CA GLN A 137 -4.33 -10.88 -2.85
C GLN A 137 -3.37 -12.04 -2.58
N LEU A 138 -2.40 -11.82 -1.67
CA LEU A 138 -1.35 -12.80 -1.37
C LEU A 138 -1.78 -13.86 -0.36
N ILE A 139 -2.87 -13.61 0.37
CA ILE A 139 -3.48 -14.54 1.32
C ILE A 139 -4.95 -14.75 0.89
N PRO A 140 -5.21 -15.54 -0.17
CA PRO A 140 -6.56 -15.64 -0.73
C PRO A 140 -7.53 -16.42 0.14
N THR A 141 -7.04 -17.30 1.02
CA THR A 141 -7.87 -18.14 1.90
C THR A 141 -7.20 -18.36 3.24
N ILE A 142 -8.00 -18.45 4.28
CA ILE A 142 -7.55 -18.86 5.62
C ILE A 142 -8.50 -19.93 6.15
N SER A 143 -7.96 -20.85 6.96
CA SER A 143 -8.76 -21.93 7.57
C SER A 143 -8.73 -21.79 9.09
N ILE A 144 -9.91 -21.70 9.70
CA ILE A 144 -10.10 -21.59 11.15
C ILE A 144 -11.16 -22.62 11.55
N ASN A 145 -10.87 -23.49 12.52
CA ASN A 145 -11.82 -24.47 13.05
C ASN A 145 -12.56 -25.28 11.97
N ASN A 146 -11.84 -25.77 10.97
CA ASN A 146 -12.37 -26.52 9.81
C ASN A 146 -13.29 -25.72 8.89
N ARG A 147 -13.37 -24.39 9.03
CA ARG A 147 -14.02 -23.49 8.07
C ARG A 147 -12.98 -22.77 7.24
N THR A 148 -13.25 -22.62 5.96
CA THR A 148 -12.41 -21.84 5.05
C THR A 148 -13.06 -20.50 4.76
N TYR A 149 -12.32 -19.43 5.04
CA TYR A 149 -12.71 -18.06 4.75
C TYR A 149 -11.95 -17.57 3.52
N HIS A 150 -12.65 -16.90 2.61
CA HIS A 150 -12.08 -16.36 1.38
C HIS A 150 -11.92 -14.85 1.54
N ALA A 151 -10.74 -14.35 1.19
CA ALA A 151 -10.49 -12.92 1.15
C ALA A 151 -11.30 -12.24 0.03
N TYR A 152 -11.47 -10.91 0.16
CA TYR A 152 -11.93 -10.11 -0.95
C TYR A 152 -11.07 -10.32 -2.20
N LYS A 153 -11.69 -10.26 -3.37
CA LYS A 153 -11.02 -10.52 -4.66
C LYS A 153 -10.48 -9.22 -5.25
N ILE A 154 -9.27 -9.28 -5.77
CA ILE A 154 -8.67 -8.23 -6.59
C ILE A 154 -8.28 -8.87 -7.91
N GLN A 155 -8.64 -8.22 -9.04
CA GLN A 155 -8.20 -8.63 -10.36
C GLN A 155 -7.76 -7.40 -11.15
N LYS A 156 -6.63 -7.53 -11.82
CA LYS A 156 -6.04 -6.48 -12.64
C LYS A 156 -5.69 -7.06 -14.00
N ASP A 157 -6.51 -6.75 -15.00
CA ASP A 157 -6.35 -7.20 -16.37
C ASP A 157 -6.35 -6.04 -17.34
N TYR A 158 -5.33 -5.95 -18.21
CA TYR A 158 -5.24 -4.98 -19.31
C TYR A 158 -5.65 -3.54 -18.95
N GLY A 159 -5.24 -3.06 -17.78
CA GLY A 159 -5.57 -1.71 -17.30
C GLY A 159 -6.92 -1.59 -16.59
N THR A 160 -7.67 -2.68 -16.47
CA THR A 160 -8.92 -2.74 -15.72
C THR A 160 -8.65 -3.30 -14.33
N LEU A 161 -9.14 -2.62 -13.31
CA LEU A 161 -9.09 -3.06 -11.93
C LEU A 161 -10.49 -3.41 -11.44
N THR A 162 -10.65 -4.57 -10.82
CA THR A 162 -11.86 -4.97 -10.09
C THR A 162 -11.53 -5.30 -8.64
N CYS A 163 -12.48 -5.06 -7.75
CA CYS A 163 -12.38 -5.38 -6.33
C CYS A 163 -13.76 -5.80 -5.83
N SER A 164 -13.83 -6.79 -4.95
CA SER A 164 -15.11 -7.26 -4.41
C SER A 164 -15.53 -6.57 -3.11
N LEU A 165 -14.69 -5.73 -2.50
CA LEU A 165 -15.04 -5.00 -1.28
C LEU A 165 -16.23 -4.06 -1.54
N THR A 166 -17.09 -3.94 -0.53
CA THR A 166 -18.07 -2.85 -0.45
C THR A 166 -17.44 -1.56 0.07
N ALA A 167 -18.11 -0.44 -0.11
CA ALA A 167 -17.68 0.85 0.43
C ALA A 167 -17.56 0.78 1.96
N LEU A 168 -18.54 0.21 2.65
CA LEU A 168 -18.54 0.10 4.11
C LEU A 168 -17.40 -0.79 4.62
N GLN A 169 -17.20 -1.99 4.03
CA GLN A 169 -16.04 -2.85 4.40
C GLN A 169 -14.72 -2.11 4.29
N TYR A 170 -14.53 -1.36 3.22
CA TYR A 170 -13.31 -0.59 3.01
C TYR A 170 -13.13 0.51 4.05
N ILE A 171 -14.20 1.28 4.33
CA ILE A 171 -14.17 2.39 5.28
C ILE A 171 -13.83 1.86 6.67
N GLU A 172 -14.53 0.82 7.13
CA GLU A 172 -14.29 0.23 8.45
C GLU A 172 -12.89 -0.38 8.56
N ALA A 173 -12.47 -1.20 7.58
CA ALA A 173 -11.13 -1.77 7.60
C ALA A 173 -10.04 -0.70 7.63
N ARG A 174 -10.23 0.40 6.89
CA ARG A 174 -9.27 1.51 6.86
C ARG A 174 -9.19 2.26 8.18
N SER A 175 -10.33 2.56 8.81
CA SER A 175 -10.37 3.28 10.09
C SER A 175 -9.73 2.48 11.24
N LEU A 176 -9.77 1.14 11.14
CA LEU A 176 -9.20 0.25 12.14
C LEU A 176 -7.67 0.13 12.05
N ILE A 177 -7.04 0.44 10.91
CA ILE A 177 -5.58 0.36 10.76
C ILE A 177 -4.87 1.22 11.81
N GLU A 178 -5.40 2.40 12.09
CA GLU A 178 -4.80 3.36 13.04
C GLU A 178 -4.97 2.95 14.50
N GLN A 179 -5.87 1.99 14.79
CA GLN A 179 -6.13 1.50 16.15
C GLN A 179 -5.11 0.46 16.62
N GLY A 180 -4.20 0.04 15.74
CA GLY A 180 -3.09 -0.84 16.07
C GLY A 180 -3.47 -2.32 16.22
N GLU A 181 -2.66 -3.07 16.96
CA GLU A 181 -2.68 -4.53 17.00
C GLU A 181 -4.03 -5.13 17.46
N LYS A 182 -4.71 -4.47 18.38
CA LYS A 182 -5.99 -4.95 18.92
C LYS A 182 -7.12 -5.03 17.89
N SER A 183 -7.04 -4.26 16.82
CA SER A 183 -8.03 -4.23 15.73
C SER A 183 -7.81 -5.29 14.66
N LEU A 184 -6.64 -5.95 14.63
CA LEU A 184 -6.27 -6.89 13.58
C LEU A 184 -7.27 -8.05 13.38
N PRO A 185 -7.83 -8.70 14.43
CA PRO A 185 -8.85 -9.73 14.25
C PRO A 185 -10.12 -9.20 13.55
N LEU A 186 -10.54 -7.98 13.90
CA LEU A 186 -11.71 -7.35 13.28
C LEU A 186 -11.41 -6.97 11.82
N ILE A 187 -10.24 -6.41 11.53
CA ILE A 187 -9.81 -6.16 10.15
C ILE A 187 -9.87 -7.46 9.33
N ALA A 188 -9.36 -8.57 9.87
CA ALA A 188 -9.41 -9.86 9.20
C ALA A 188 -10.85 -10.34 8.97
N ALA A 189 -11.74 -10.21 9.97
CA ALA A 189 -13.15 -10.58 9.85
C ALA A 189 -13.89 -9.76 8.77
N ILE A 190 -13.60 -8.47 8.65
CA ILE A 190 -14.15 -7.60 7.60
C ILE A 190 -13.67 -8.02 6.20
N LEU A 191 -12.36 -8.27 6.05
CA LEU A 191 -11.73 -8.57 4.76
C LEU A 191 -12.02 -10.00 4.27
N TYR A 192 -12.37 -10.92 5.17
CA TYR A 192 -12.72 -12.32 4.90
C TYR A 192 -14.19 -12.62 5.19
N TYR A 193 -15.02 -11.59 5.16
CA TYR A 193 -16.44 -11.71 5.47
C TYR A 193 -17.14 -12.71 4.54
N PRO A 194 -17.83 -13.74 5.08
CA PRO A 194 -18.26 -14.88 4.27
C PRO A 194 -19.58 -14.65 3.52
N GLU A 195 -20.40 -13.67 3.92
CA GLU A 195 -21.72 -13.47 3.37
C GLU A 195 -21.73 -12.48 2.19
N LYS A 196 -22.79 -12.56 1.38
CA LYS A 196 -22.92 -11.72 0.20
C LYS A 196 -23.22 -10.25 0.55
N GLU A 197 -24.05 -10.03 1.57
CA GLU A 197 -24.37 -8.70 2.07
C GLU A 197 -23.57 -8.45 3.34
N TYR A 198 -22.75 -7.42 3.35
CA TYR A 198 -21.92 -7.08 4.49
C TYR A 198 -22.75 -6.50 5.65
N SER A 199 -22.46 -6.96 6.86
CA SER A 199 -23.00 -6.44 8.12
C SER A 199 -21.87 -6.19 9.10
N SER A 200 -21.72 -4.95 9.54
CA SER A 200 -20.73 -4.54 10.55
C SER A 200 -20.91 -5.31 11.86
N GLU A 201 -22.15 -5.41 12.35
CA GLU A 201 -22.47 -6.14 13.59
C GLU A 201 -22.02 -7.61 13.52
N HIS A 202 -22.31 -8.26 12.37
CA HIS A 202 -21.89 -9.65 12.17
C HIS A 202 -20.36 -9.78 12.01
N ALA A 203 -19.69 -8.83 11.37
CA ALA A 203 -18.22 -8.81 11.28
C ALA A 203 -17.57 -8.67 12.67
N HIS A 204 -18.14 -7.84 13.56
CA HIS A 204 -17.69 -7.72 14.96
C HIS A 204 -17.88 -9.02 15.74
N ALA A 205 -19.00 -9.71 15.55
CA ALA A 205 -19.22 -11.02 16.18
C ALA A 205 -18.22 -12.06 15.65
N LEU A 206 -17.97 -12.05 14.34
CA LEU A 206 -17.05 -12.96 13.64
C LEU A 206 -15.58 -12.73 14.04
N ALA A 207 -15.20 -11.52 14.43
CA ALA A 207 -13.82 -11.18 14.82
C ALA A 207 -13.24 -12.09 15.89
N LYS A 208 -14.09 -12.60 16.81
CA LYS A 208 -13.69 -13.55 17.87
C LYS A 208 -13.15 -14.87 17.29
N GLU A 209 -13.64 -15.31 16.14
CA GLU A 209 -13.12 -16.51 15.48
C GLU A 209 -11.71 -16.28 14.92
N PHE A 210 -11.39 -15.03 14.53
CA PHE A 210 -10.08 -14.66 13.99
C PHE A 210 -9.01 -14.44 15.05
N GLU A 211 -9.37 -14.26 16.31
CA GLU A 211 -8.41 -14.11 17.42
C GLU A 211 -7.48 -15.32 17.61
N VAL A 212 -7.85 -16.50 17.09
CA VAL A 212 -7.01 -17.71 17.15
C VAL A 212 -5.84 -17.68 16.16
N LEU A 213 -5.85 -16.77 15.19
CA LEU A 213 -4.78 -16.65 14.20
C LEU A 213 -3.51 -16.07 14.84
N PRO A 214 -2.31 -16.54 14.43
CA PRO A 214 -1.06 -15.94 14.87
C PRO A 214 -0.98 -14.46 14.48
N LEU A 215 -0.32 -13.66 15.32
CA LEU A 215 -0.15 -12.22 15.10
C LEU A 215 0.46 -11.91 13.72
N GLU A 216 1.44 -12.71 13.30
CA GLU A 216 2.10 -12.56 12.00
C GLU A 216 1.12 -12.73 10.83
N MET A 217 0.17 -13.66 10.95
CA MET A 217 -0.87 -13.86 9.94
C MET A 217 -1.84 -12.67 9.92
N LEU A 218 -2.33 -12.25 11.07
CA LEU A 218 -3.22 -11.09 11.19
C LEU A 218 -2.54 -9.81 10.66
N THR A 219 -1.27 -9.61 10.99
CA THR A 219 -0.49 -8.48 10.47
C THR A 219 -0.30 -8.59 8.96
N ALA A 220 -0.04 -9.79 8.42
CA ALA A 220 0.10 -9.99 6.99
C ALA A 220 -1.21 -9.69 6.23
N ILE A 221 -2.37 -10.06 6.78
CA ILE A 221 -3.69 -9.69 6.24
C ILE A 221 -3.84 -8.17 6.19
N SER A 222 -3.54 -7.48 7.29
CA SER A 222 -3.60 -6.03 7.36
C SER A 222 -2.63 -5.36 6.37
N PHE A 223 -1.40 -5.87 6.25
CA PHE A 223 -0.40 -5.35 5.30
C PHE A 223 -0.83 -5.56 3.85
N ASN A 224 -1.45 -6.69 3.51
CA ASN A 224 -1.99 -6.91 2.16
C ASN A 224 -3.06 -5.86 1.82
N PHE A 225 -3.96 -5.56 2.75
CA PHE A 225 -4.97 -4.53 2.58
C PHE A 225 -4.36 -3.12 2.47
N GLN A 226 -3.39 -2.79 3.34
CA GLN A 226 -2.68 -1.50 3.28
C GLN A 226 -1.93 -1.32 1.96
N ALA A 227 -1.31 -2.38 1.44
CA ALA A 227 -0.63 -2.36 0.14
C ALA A 227 -1.61 -2.08 -1.01
N PHE A 228 -2.77 -2.72 -0.99
CA PHE A 228 -3.84 -2.46 -1.96
C PHE A 228 -4.38 -1.03 -1.85
N ASN A 229 -4.61 -0.54 -0.62
CA ASN A 229 -5.00 0.84 -0.38
C ASN A 229 -3.95 1.83 -0.94
N SER A 230 -2.66 1.61 -0.64
CA SER A 230 -1.58 2.42 -1.18
C SER A 230 -1.53 2.39 -2.72
N TYR A 231 -1.76 1.22 -3.31
CA TYR A 231 -1.83 1.08 -4.77
C TYR A 231 -3.00 1.88 -5.37
N LEU A 232 -4.20 1.80 -4.79
CA LEU A 232 -5.38 2.55 -5.25
C LEU A 232 -5.09 4.05 -5.33
N PHE A 233 -4.47 4.61 -4.30
CA PHE A 233 -4.26 6.05 -4.18
C PHE A 233 -2.92 6.56 -4.73
N SER A 234 -2.00 5.70 -5.13
CA SER A 234 -0.73 6.12 -5.74
C SER A 234 -0.59 5.73 -7.21
N LYS A 235 -1.29 4.69 -7.66
CA LYS A 235 -1.10 4.12 -9.01
C LYS A 235 -2.35 4.16 -9.88
N THR A 236 -3.47 4.72 -9.38
CA THR A 236 -4.73 4.84 -10.13
C THR A 236 -5.22 6.29 -10.18
N ALA A 237 -6.29 6.52 -10.94
CA ALA A 237 -6.93 7.82 -11.02
C ALA A 237 -7.54 8.30 -9.67
N PHE A 238 -7.61 7.43 -8.67
CA PHE A 238 -8.08 7.79 -7.32
C PHE A 238 -7.04 8.56 -6.51
N SER A 239 -5.81 8.73 -7.02
CA SER A 239 -4.79 9.58 -6.42
C SER A 239 -5.26 11.03 -6.19
N LEU A 240 -6.24 11.49 -6.98
CA LEU A 240 -6.90 12.79 -6.77
C LEU A 240 -7.51 12.90 -5.36
N LEU A 241 -8.11 11.82 -4.84
CA LEU A 241 -8.79 11.79 -3.55
C LEU A 241 -7.84 11.88 -2.33
N THR A 242 -6.54 11.88 -2.54
CA THR A 242 -5.52 12.06 -1.47
C THR A 242 -4.77 13.38 -1.57
N LYS A 243 -5.12 14.24 -2.53
CA LYS A 243 -4.43 15.51 -2.75
C LYS A 243 -5.01 16.69 -1.95
N PHE A 244 -6.06 16.46 -1.18
CA PHE A 244 -6.68 17.50 -0.36
C PHE A 244 -5.72 17.99 0.73
N LYS A 245 -5.58 19.31 0.84
CA LYS A 245 -4.90 19.94 1.96
C LYS A 245 -5.90 20.09 3.10
N LEU A 246 -5.51 19.65 4.30
CA LEU A 246 -6.30 19.91 5.50
C LEU A 246 -6.40 21.42 5.70
N LYS A 247 -7.62 21.97 5.85
CA LYS A 247 -7.82 23.37 6.23
C LYS A 247 -7.41 23.52 7.70
N PRO A 248 -6.56 24.52 8.07
CA PRO A 248 -6.15 24.74 9.46
C PRO A 248 -7.33 24.93 10.40
N GLU A 249 -8.45 25.48 9.89
CA GLU A 249 -9.68 25.76 10.63
C GLU A 249 -10.49 24.50 10.96
N HIS A 250 -10.25 23.40 10.25
CA HIS A 250 -10.90 22.10 10.44
C HIS A 250 -9.87 20.98 10.47
N PRO A 251 -9.06 20.88 11.55
CA PRO A 251 -7.99 19.87 11.66
C PRO A 251 -8.55 18.45 11.83
N ILE A 252 -9.83 18.32 12.19
CA ILE A 252 -10.51 17.03 12.32
C ILE A 252 -11.25 16.79 11.01
N THR A 253 -10.80 15.77 10.26
CA THR A 253 -11.55 15.29 9.10
C THR A 253 -12.79 14.56 9.62
N THR A 254 -13.94 14.89 9.04
CA THR A 254 -15.17 14.12 9.21
C THR A 254 -14.91 12.67 8.83
N ASP A 255 -15.50 11.77 9.57
CA ASP A 255 -15.39 10.33 9.33
C ASP A 255 -15.79 10.02 7.87
N ALA A 256 -15.16 9.01 7.26
CA ALA A 256 -15.51 8.56 5.92
C ALA A 256 -16.99 8.11 5.80
N SER A 257 -17.67 7.86 6.91
CA SER A 257 -19.12 7.66 6.99
C SER A 257 -19.93 8.91 6.60
N ASP A 258 -19.42 10.12 6.83
CA ASP A 258 -20.09 11.35 6.38
C ASP A 258 -20.20 11.41 4.84
N ALA A 259 -19.19 10.89 4.13
CA ALA A 259 -19.23 10.78 2.69
C ALA A 259 -20.34 9.84 2.19
N LEU A 260 -20.65 8.77 2.94
CA LEU A 260 -21.78 7.89 2.64
C LEU A 260 -23.12 8.63 2.80
N TYR A 261 -23.25 9.41 3.87
CA TYR A 261 -24.45 10.21 4.12
C TYR A 261 -24.67 11.29 3.07
N ASP A 262 -23.63 12.00 2.67
CA ASP A 262 -23.68 13.03 1.64
C ASP A 262 -24.09 12.45 0.28
N LEU A 263 -23.60 11.25 -0.06
CA LEU A 263 -24.00 10.55 -1.28
C LEU A 263 -25.48 10.16 -1.25
N SER A 264 -26.02 9.79 -0.09
CA SER A 264 -27.45 9.50 0.07
C SER A 264 -28.30 10.74 -0.12
N LYS A 265 -27.90 11.87 0.44
CA LYS A 265 -28.57 13.18 0.24
C LYS A 265 -28.61 13.60 -1.23
N ASP A 266 -27.58 13.27 -1.99
CA ASP A 266 -27.47 13.59 -3.42
C ASP A 266 -28.32 12.67 -4.32
N GLY A 267 -29.12 11.78 -3.73
CA GLY A 267 -30.03 10.90 -4.47
C GLY A 267 -29.36 9.71 -5.17
N LEU A 268 -28.13 9.33 -4.75
CA LEU A 268 -27.42 8.17 -5.30
C LEU A 268 -27.88 6.83 -4.71
N GLY A 269 -28.87 6.84 -3.84
CA GLY A 269 -29.46 5.70 -3.16
C GLY A 269 -29.67 5.98 -1.68
N ASP A 270 -30.33 5.03 -0.97
CA ASP A 270 -30.38 5.09 0.48
C ASP A 270 -29.01 4.70 1.11
N SER A 271 -28.83 4.97 2.41
CA SER A 271 -27.59 4.66 3.13
C SER A 271 -27.15 3.22 2.90
N ARG A 272 -28.07 2.26 2.99
CA ARG A 272 -27.76 0.84 2.86
C ARG A 272 -27.28 0.48 1.46
N GLN A 273 -27.86 1.08 0.43
CA GLN A 273 -27.43 0.87 -0.95
C GLN A 273 -26.02 1.39 -1.19
N ILE A 274 -25.67 2.54 -0.57
CA ILE A 274 -24.34 3.13 -0.69
C ILE A 274 -23.31 2.33 0.11
N GLU A 275 -23.64 1.88 1.30
CA GLU A 275 -22.79 1.00 2.13
C GLU A 275 -22.42 -0.29 1.40
N GLN A 276 -23.38 -0.89 0.70
CA GLN A 276 -23.19 -2.10 -0.10
C GLN A 276 -22.65 -1.83 -1.52
N MET A 277 -22.49 -0.56 -1.90
CA MET A 277 -21.90 -0.20 -3.19
C MET A 277 -20.49 -0.76 -3.31
N ASN A 278 -20.15 -1.26 -4.50
CA ASN A 278 -18.77 -1.69 -4.75
C ASN A 278 -17.75 -0.55 -4.52
N LEU A 279 -16.65 -0.84 -3.83
CA LEU A 279 -15.61 0.12 -3.49
C LEU A 279 -15.17 0.99 -4.68
N LEU A 280 -14.86 0.37 -5.83
CA LEU A 280 -14.36 1.13 -6.97
C LEU A 280 -15.43 2.04 -7.58
N THR A 281 -16.69 1.63 -7.51
CA THR A 281 -17.84 2.48 -7.92
C THR A 281 -17.96 3.65 -6.95
N TYR A 282 -17.90 3.42 -5.66
CA TYR A 282 -17.90 4.46 -4.63
C TYR A 282 -16.78 5.50 -4.86
N LEU A 283 -15.53 5.04 -5.05
CA LEU A 283 -14.40 5.93 -5.32
C LEU A 283 -14.52 6.69 -6.65
N LYS A 284 -15.11 6.06 -7.69
CA LYS A 284 -15.40 6.74 -8.98
C LYS A 284 -16.41 7.88 -8.79
N VAL A 285 -17.45 7.66 -7.99
CA VAL A 285 -18.46 8.67 -7.68
C VAL A 285 -17.82 9.83 -6.93
N LEU A 286 -17.06 9.57 -5.86
CA LEU A 286 -16.36 10.62 -5.11
C LEU A 286 -15.41 11.44 -6.00
N ARG A 287 -14.61 10.75 -6.83
CA ARG A 287 -13.72 11.43 -7.77
C ARG A 287 -14.49 12.30 -8.76
N LYS A 288 -15.59 11.79 -9.31
CA LYS A 288 -16.45 12.56 -10.26
C LYS A 288 -17.01 13.80 -9.57
N LYS A 289 -17.59 13.66 -8.38
CA LYS A 289 -18.14 14.82 -7.63
C LYS A 289 -17.06 15.90 -7.39
N THR A 290 -15.85 15.49 -7.03
CA THR A 290 -14.74 16.44 -6.87
C THR A 290 -14.42 17.19 -8.15
N ILE A 291 -14.37 16.49 -9.29
CA ILE A 291 -14.11 17.10 -10.60
C ILE A 291 -15.23 18.02 -11.02
N ASP A 292 -16.48 17.59 -10.87
CA ASP A 292 -17.66 18.37 -11.23
C ASP A 292 -17.75 19.65 -10.38
N ALA A 293 -17.53 19.56 -9.08
CA ALA A 293 -17.49 20.74 -8.19
C ALA A 293 -16.44 21.77 -8.64
N VAL A 294 -15.25 21.35 -9.01
CA VAL A 294 -14.20 22.24 -9.53
C VAL A 294 -14.63 22.91 -10.83
N ARG A 295 -15.23 22.15 -11.75
CA ARG A 295 -15.69 22.65 -13.04
C ARG A 295 -16.85 23.64 -12.90
N ASP A 296 -17.79 23.36 -12.01
CA ASP A 296 -18.92 24.24 -11.72
C ASP A 296 -18.46 25.58 -11.14
N MET A 297 -17.57 25.55 -10.15
CA MET A 297 -16.97 26.80 -9.59
C MET A 297 -16.25 27.60 -10.68
N LYS A 298 -15.55 26.94 -11.59
CA LYS A 298 -14.92 27.60 -12.73
C LYS A 298 -15.95 28.19 -13.68
N GLY A 299 -17.04 27.49 -13.95
CA GLY A 299 -18.19 27.96 -14.75
C GLY A 299 -18.85 29.22 -14.13
N PHE A 300 -18.88 29.32 -12.80
CA PHE A 300 -19.32 30.51 -12.08
C PHE A 300 -18.30 31.66 -12.09
N GLY A 301 -17.18 31.53 -12.81
CA GLY A 301 -16.18 32.59 -12.95
C GLY A 301 -15.18 32.70 -11.80
N TRP A 302 -15.11 31.69 -10.91
CA TRP A 302 -14.11 31.71 -9.85
C TRP A 302 -12.69 31.54 -10.42
N ASP A 303 -11.73 32.26 -9.81
CA ASP A 303 -10.31 32.05 -10.13
C ASP A 303 -9.78 30.74 -9.51
N LYS A 304 -8.70 30.22 -10.08
CA LYS A 304 -8.13 28.92 -9.70
C LYS A 304 -7.61 28.88 -8.25
N VAL A 305 -7.16 30.03 -7.71
CA VAL A 305 -6.67 30.12 -6.32
C VAL A 305 -7.85 30.04 -5.34
N LYS A 306 -8.96 30.76 -5.65
CA LYS A 306 -10.18 30.68 -4.86
C LYS A 306 -10.76 29.27 -4.86
N ILE A 307 -10.83 28.60 -6.02
CA ILE A 307 -11.26 27.20 -6.12
C ILE A 307 -10.35 26.30 -5.28
N SER A 308 -9.03 26.47 -5.39
CA SER A 308 -8.05 25.70 -4.62
C SER A 308 -8.29 25.82 -3.11
N ASN A 309 -8.54 27.03 -2.63
CA ASN A 309 -8.81 27.29 -1.20
C ASN A 309 -10.15 26.71 -0.74
N GLU A 310 -11.18 26.74 -1.59
CA GLU A 310 -12.50 26.21 -1.26
C GLU A 310 -12.52 24.68 -1.23
N VAL A 311 -12.01 24.05 -2.30
CA VAL A 311 -12.01 22.61 -2.44
C VAL A 311 -10.88 21.94 -1.64
N GLY A 312 -9.83 22.67 -1.31
CA GLY A 312 -8.65 22.14 -0.61
C GLY A 312 -7.65 21.41 -1.53
N LEU A 313 -7.81 21.46 -2.86
CA LEU A 313 -6.87 20.87 -3.82
C LEU A 313 -5.76 21.84 -4.21
N PRO A 314 -4.51 21.38 -4.47
CA PRO A 314 -3.46 22.22 -5.03
C PRO A 314 -3.85 22.88 -6.35
N VAL A 315 -3.38 24.11 -6.59
CA VAL A 315 -3.65 24.84 -7.85
C VAL A 315 -3.18 24.07 -9.09
N SER A 316 -2.10 23.30 -9.00
CA SER A 316 -1.63 22.44 -10.10
C SER A 316 -2.69 21.40 -10.51
N ILE A 317 -3.36 20.79 -9.53
CA ILE A 317 -4.45 19.82 -9.77
C ILE A 317 -5.69 20.53 -10.32
N ILE A 318 -6.02 21.74 -9.83
CA ILE A 318 -7.11 22.55 -10.40
C ILE A 318 -6.83 22.84 -11.88
N ASN A 319 -5.58 23.18 -12.25
CA ASN A 319 -5.19 23.35 -13.65
C ASN A 319 -5.44 22.10 -14.49
N GLU A 320 -5.02 20.93 -14.00
CA GLU A 320 -5.22 19.66 -14.70
C GLU A 320 -6.72 19.34 -14.92
N ILE A 321 -7.59 19.67 -13.95
CA ILE A 321 -9.04 19.42 -14.05
C ILE A 321 -9.73 20.40 -15.01
N VAL A 322 -9.29 21.66 -15.03
CA VAL A 322 -9.95 22.73 -15.81
C VAL A 322 -9.45 22.75 -17.26
N ASP A 323 -8.17 22.46 -17.48
CA ASP A 323 -7.51 22.59 -18.78
C ASP A 323 -7.49 21.25 -19.57
N GLY A 324 -7.83 20.10 -18.91
CA GLY A 324 -7.97 18.76 -19.52
C GLY A 324 -9.42 18.34 -19.65
#